data_f5351c73fd0baaf6deee039664ca7923
#
_entry.id   f5351c73fd0baaf6deee039664ca7923
#
_cell.length_a   1.000
_cell.length_b   1.000
_cell.length_c   1.000
_cell.angle_alpha   90.00
_cell.angle_beta   90.00
_cell.angle_gamma   90.00
#
_symmetry.space_group_name_H-M   'P 1'
#
loop_
_entity.id
_entity.type
_entity.pdbx_description
1 polymer ?
#
loop_
_entity_poly.entity_id
_entity_poly.type
_entity_poly.pdbx_seq_one_letter_code
_entity_poly.pdbx_strand_id
1 'polypeptide(L)'
;MKLLGVKIGKRAIIDMGYYILGSTRLIIGEKCHINRQCMLDARGGITIGNNVSISHCVKIVSGSHNYNSRHFDYEAAEIFIEDNVWIGINAIILKGVRIGEGAVIAAGAIVTKDCEPYGVYAGIPAKKVGVRQQNLDYDCTGFAYFHNIRKPYFV
;
A
#
# COMPACT_ATOMS: atom_id res chain seq x y z
N MET A 1 -2.07 17.39 10.53
CA MET A 1 -0.98 17.82 9.61
C MET A 1 -1.52 17.73 8.19
N LYS A 2 -1.74 18.86 7.50
CA LYS A 2 -2.12 18.81 6.07
C LYS A 2 -0.85 18.51 5.28
N LEU A 3 -0.64 17.30 4.87
CA LEU A 3 0.34 17.00 3.82
C LEU A 3 -0.12 17.70 2.53
N LEU A 4 0.73 18.55 1.98
CA LEU A 4 0.45 19.39 0.80
C LEU A 4 -0.26 18.59 -0.31
N GLY A 5 -1.58 18.74 -0.42
CA GLY A 5 -2.41 18.17 -1.48
C GLY A 5 -2.86 16.71 -1.30
N VAL A 6 -2.38 15.98 -0.30
CA VAL A 6 -2.84 14.60 -0.02
C VAL A 6 -4.24 14.65 0.62
N LYS A 7 -5.15 13.85 0.11
CA LYS A 7 -6.46 13.62 0.75
C LYS A 7 -6.32 12.45 1.72
N ILE A 8 -6.55 12.66 3.01
CA ILE A 8 -6.40 11.65 4.06
C ILE A 8 -7.71 11.53 4.83
N GLY A 9 -8.22 10.31 4.92
CA GLY A 9 -9.42 9.95 5.67
C GLY A 9 -9.20 10.03 7.19
N LYS A 10 -10.29 9.96 7.94
CA LYS A 10 -10.26 10.00 9.39
C LYS A 10 -9.53 8.78 9.96
N ARG A 11 -8.82 8.99 11.08
CA ARG A 11 -8.10 7.92 11.80
C ARG A 11 -7.03 7.20 10.98
N ALA A 12 -6.60 7.72 9.81
CA ALA A 12 -5.45 7.18 9.11
C ALA A 12 -4.16 7.55 9.86
N ILE A 13 -3.25 6.59 9.99
CA ILE A 13 -1.94 6.70 10.64
C ILE A 13 -0.87 6.54 9.57
N ILE A 14 0.06 7.48 9.52
CA ILE A 14 1.23 7.40 8.65
C ILE A 14 2.46 7.56 9.52
N ASP A 15 3.25 6.50 9.64
CA ASP A 15 4.48 6.47 10.43
C ASP A 15 5.62 7.24 9.74
N MET A 16 6.65 7.54 10.51
CA MET A 16 7.79 8.34 10.04
C MET A 16 8.62 7.66 8.94
N GLY A 17 9.39 8.47 8.19
CA GLY A 17 10.32 7.99 7.18
C GLY A 17 9.67 7.65 5.85
N TYR A 18 8.43 8.06 5.63
CA TYR A 18 7.79 7.92 4.33
C TYR A 18 8.37 8.88 3.29
N TYR A 19 8.27 8.50 2.02
CA TYR A 19 8.62 9.33 0.88
C TYR A 19 7.42 9.40 -0.08
N ILE A 20 6.94 10.61 -0.38
CA ILE A 20 5.77 10.83 -1.25
C ILE A 20 6.18 11.72 -2.42
N LEU A 21 5.89 11.23 -3.65
CA LEU A 21 5.95 12.00 -4.89
C LEU A 21 4.54 12.17 -5.44
N GLY A 22 4.23 13.34 -6.05
CA GLY A 22 2.93 13.58 -6.67
C GLY A 22 1.79 13.63 -5.66
N SER A 23 1.98 14.29 -4.53
CA SER A 23 1.07 14.32 -3.37
C SER A 23 -0.37 14.72 -3.71
N THR A 24 -0.60 15.54 -4.74
CA THR A 24 -1.94 15.98 -5.16
C THR A 24 -2.79 14.86 -5.77
N ARG A 25 -2.17 13.73 -6.16
CA ARG A 25 -2.82 12.54 -6.71
C ARG A 25 -2.84 11.37 -5.75
N LEU A 26 -2.55 11.59 -4.47
CA LEU A 26 -2.61 10.58 -3.42
C LEU A 26 -3.88 10.76 -2.60
N ILE A 27 -4.69 9.69 -2.57
CA ILE A 27 -5.90 9.59 -1.77
C ILE A 27 -5.73 8.41 -0.81
N ILE A 28 -5.94 8.62 0.47
CA ILE A 28 -5.89 7.62 1.53
C ILE A 28 -7.21 7.62 2.26
N GLY A 29 -7.86 6.47 2.32
CA GLY A 29 -9.13 6.27 3.01
C GLY A 29 -9.05 6.36 4.53
N GLU A 30 -10.13 6.03 5.19
CA GLU A 30 -10.24 6.05 6.64
C GLU A 30 -9.58 4.81 7.28
N LYS A 31 -9.10 4.95 8.53
CA LYS A 31 -8.56 3.85 9.32
C LYS A 31 -7.39 3.09 8.66
N CYS A 32 -6.65 3.72 7.77
CA CYS A 32 -5.48 3.13 7.15
C CYS A 32 -4.26 3.24 8.06
N HIS A 33 -3.37 2.27 8.01
CA HIS A 33 -2.08 2.33 8.67
C HIS A 33 -0.95 2.13 7.65
N ILE A 34 -0.19 3.18 7.40
CA ILE A 34 1.00 3.17 6.55
C ILE A 34 2.22 3.19 7.46
N ASN A 35 2.91 2.07 7.55
CA ASN A 35 4.07 1.91 8.42
C ASN A 35 5.32 2.64 7.90
N ARG A 36 6.38 2.55 8.67
CA ARG A 36 7.63 3.30 8.45
C ARG A 36 8.29 2.99 7.12
N GLN A 37 9.03 3.97 6.58
CA GLN A 37 9.90 3.85 5.41
C GLN A 37 9.18 3.43 4.12
N CYS A 38 7.88 3.68 4.02
CA CYS A 38 7.13 3.45 2.79
C CYS A 38 7.41 4.54 1.76
N MET A 39 7.44 4.14 0.49
CA MET A 39 7.55 5.04 -0.65
C MET A 39 6.26 5.01 -1.47
N LEU A 40 5.63 6.16 -1.64
CA LEU A 40 4.40 6.34 -2.41
C LEU A 40 4.67 7.31 -3.58
N ASP A 41 4.98 6.77 -4.75
CA ASP A 41 5.10 7.54 -5.97
C ASP A 41 3.73 7.65 -6.66
N ALA A 42 2.99 8.69 -6.31
CA ALA A 42 1.64 8.96 -6.81
C ALA A 42 1.63 9.89 -8.05
N ARG A 43 2.72 10.00 -8.80
CA ARG A 43 2.75 10.83 -10.02
C ARG A 43 1.73 10.38 -11.06
N GLY A 44 1.43 9.07 -11.14
CA GLY A 44 0.35 8.53 -11.96
C GLY A 44 -1.01 8.45 -11.25
N GLY A 45 -1.03 8.65 -9.94
CA GLY A 45 -2.18 8.49 -9.05
C GLY A 45 -2.08 7.24 -8.18
N ILE A 46 -2.44 7.37 -6.90
CA ILE A 46 -2.63 6.27 -5.96
C ILE A 46 -3.90 6.54 -5.17
N THR A 47 -4.84 5.61 -5.24
CA THR A 47 -6.06 5.62 -4.43
C THR A 47 -6.05 4.42 -3.50
N ILE A 48 -6.07 4.68 -2.19
CA ILE A 48 -6.09 3.69 -1.12
C ILE A 48 -7.45 3.77 -0.45
N GLY A 49 -8.17 2.66 -0.40
CA GLY A 49 -9.46 2.49 0.26
C GLY A 49 -9.38 2.61 1.79
N ASN A 50 -10.36 2.08 2.48
CA ASN A 50 -10.48 2.13 3.92
C ASN A 50 -9.89 0.90 4.59
N ASN A 51 -9.44 1.06 5.84
CA ASN A 51 -8.95 -0.05 6.67
C ASN A 51 -7.82 -0.85 6.00
N VAL A 52 -6.94 -0.15 5.26
CA VAL A 52 -5.79 -0.75 4.57
C VAL A 52 -4.57 -0.72 5.47
N SER A 53 -3.89 -1.86 5.60
CA SER A 53 -2.63 -1.98 6.33
C SER A 53 -1.47 -2.12 5.36
N ILE A 54 -0.55 -1.16 5.37
CA ILE A 54 0.68 -1.16 4.59
C ILE A 54 1.85 -1.33 5.54
N SER A 55 2.54 -2.47 5.46
CA SER A 55 3.68 -2.78 6.32
C SER A 55 4.92 -1.95 5.97
N HIS A 56 5.98 -2.11 6.75
CA HIS A 56 7.22 -1.36 6.59
C HIS A 56 7.86 -1.52 5.21
N CYS A 57 8.52 -0.47 4.71
CA CYS A 57 9.36 -0.48 3.51
C CYS A 57 8.62 -0.85 2.21
N VAL A 58 7.29 -0.78 2.18
CA VAL A 58 6.51 -1.00 0.97
C VAL A 58 6.75 0.12 -0.03
N LYS A 59 6.85 -0.24 -1.32
CA LYS A 59 6.97 0.72 -2.41
C LYS A 59 5.76 0.62 -3.34
N ILE A 60 5.07 1.73 -3.56
CA ILE A 60 3.94 1.84 -4.49
C ILE A 60 4.36 2.85 -5.55
N VAL A 61 4.52 2.39 -6.80
CA VAL A 61 5.16 3.16 -7.86
C VAL A 61 4.24 3.25 -9.06
N SER A 62 3.57 4.38 -9.23
CA SER A 62 2.60 4.62 -10.30
C SER A 62 3.20 5.15 -11.59
N GLY A 63 4.50 5.42 -11.63
CA GLY A 63 5.20 5.94 -12.78
C GLY A 63 6.44 5.11 -13.16
N SER A 64 6.77 5.09 -14.44
CA SER A 64 7.92 4.38 -15.01
C SER A 64 8.31 5.01 -16.34
N HIS A 65 9.19 4.36 -17.08
CA HIS A 65 9.54 4.72 -18.44
C HIS A 65 9.30 3.54 -19.38
N ASN A 66 9.00 3.85 -20.65
CA ASN A 66 8.92 2.84 -21.70
C ASN A 66 10.34 2.50 -22.16
N TYR A 67 10.83 1.33 -21.75
CA TYR A 67 12.18 0.85 -22.11
C TYR A 67 12.36 0.57 -23.62
N ASN A 68 11.25 0.43 -24.38
CA ASN A 68 11.27 0.28 -25.84
C ASN A 68 11.15 1.62 -26.58
N SER A 69 10.91 2.73 -25.86
CA SER A 69 10.85 4.03 -26.50
C SER A 69 12.24 4.56 -26.83
N ARG A 70 12.42 5.01 -28.05
CA ARG A 70 13.65 5.72 -28.47
C ARG A 70 13.91 6.97 -27.64
N HIS A 71 12.87 7.58 -27.09
CA HIS A 71 12.93 8.84 -26.34
C HIS A 71 12.83 8.66 -24.82
N PHE A 72 12.85 7.40 -24.34
CA PHE A 72 12.69 7.05 -22.93
C PHE A 72 11.41 7.67 -22.32
N ASP A 73 10.30 7.57 -23.09
CA ASP A 73 9.04 8.23 -22.74
C ASP A 73 8.55 7.81 -21.34
N TYR A 74 8.08 8.79 -20.59
CA TYR A 74 7.50 8.57 -19.28
C TYR A 74 6.11 7.97 -19.42
N GLU A 75 5.84 6.92 -18.66
CA GLU A 75 4.54 6.27 -18.57
C GLU A 75 4.07 6.22 -17.10
N ALA A 76 2.82 6.56 -16.90
CA ALA A 76 2.20 6.50 -15.59
C ALA A 76 0.78 5.92 -15.70
N ALA A 77 0.40 5.14 -14.68
CA ALA A 77 -0.95 4.63 -14.57
C ALA A 77 -1.34 4.54 -13.10
N GLU A 78 -2.58 4.90 -12.79
CA GLU A 78 -3.10 4.92 -11.43
C GLU A 78 -3.11 3.53 -10.79
N ILE A 79 -2.82 3.48 -9.50
CA ILE A 79 -2.88 2.28 -8.68
C ILE A 79 -4.08 2.39 -7.75
N PHE A 80 -4.89 1.33 -7.72
CA PHE A 80 -6.05 1.23 -6.84
C PHE A 80 -5.83 0.13 -5.81
N ILE A 81 -5.94 0.47 -4.53
CA ILE A 81 -5.90 -0.47 -3.41
C ILE A 81 -7.26 -0.37 -2.72
N GLU A 82 -8.05 -1.42 -2.82
CA GLU A 82 -9.42 -1.42 -2.28
C GLU A 82 -9.42 -1.60 -0.76
N ASP A 83 -10.62 -1.66 -0.15
CA ASP A 83 -10.78 -1.73 1.30
C ASP A 83 -10.20 -3.02 1.89
N ASN A 84 -9.80 -2.99 3.16
CA ASN A 84 -9.34 -4.16 3.93
C ASN A 84 -8.10 -4.88 3.38
N VAL A 85 -7.38 -4.30 2.43
CA VAL A 85 -6.14 -4.87 1.87
C VAL A 85 -5.02 -4.85 2.91
N TRP A 86 -4.23 -5.93 2.93
CA TRP A 86 -2.98 -5.98 3.67
C TRP A 86 -1.78 -6.17 2.75
N ILE A 87 -0.82 -5.25 2.82
CA ILE A 87 0.42 -5.29 2.05
C ILE A 87 1.58 -5.58 3.01
N GLY A 88 2.22 -6.73 2.82
CA GLY A 88 3.35 -7.21 3.61
C GLY A 88 4.63 -6.40 3.39
N ILE A 89 5.52 -6.52 4.36
CA ILE A 89 6.82 -5.81 4.37
C ILE A 89 7.61 -5.99 3.07
N ASN A 90 8.27 -4.92 2.60
CA ASN A 90 9.10 -4.89 1.38
C ASN A 90 8.36 -5.26 0.08
N ALA A 91 7.04 -5.33 0.06
CA ALA A 91 6.32 -5.54 -1.20
C ALA A 91 6.46 -4.31 -2.12
N ILE A 92 6.39 -4.56 -3.44
CA ILE A 92 6.43 -3.52 -4.47
C ILE A 92 5.19 -3.64 -5.34
N ILE A 93 4.43 -2.54 -5.46
CA ILE A 93 3.24 -2.45 -6.32
C ILE A 93 3.58 -1.58 -7.50
N LEU A 94 3.43 -2.09 -8.71
CA LEU A 94 3.76 -1.37 -9.94
C LEU A 94 2.55 -0.66 -10.53
N LYS A 95 2.82 0.27 -11.45
CA LYS A 95 1.83 1.13 -12.12
C LYS A 95 0.66 0.35 -12.73
N GLY A 96 -0.52 0.92 -12.65
CA GLY A 96 -1.73 0.40 -13.29
C GLY A 96 -2.37 -0.81 -12.62
N VAL A 97 -1.86 -1.24 -11.45
CA VAL A 97 -2.39 -2.39 -10.73
C VAL A 97 -3.61 -2.01 -9.89
N ARG A 98 -4.62 -2.87 -9.90
CA ARG A 98 -5.74 -2.88 -8.94
C ARG A 98 -5.59 -4.05 -7.97
N ILE A 99 -5.60 -3.76 -6.68
CA ILE A 99 -5.61 -4.77 -5.60
C ILE A 99 -7.02 -4.78 -5.02
N GLY A 100 -7.72 -5.88 -5.27
CA GLY A 100 -9.12 -6.07 -4.86
C GLY A 100 -9.31 -6.13 -3.35
N GLU A 101 -10.53 -5.86 -2.91
CA GLU A 101 -10.93 -5.83 -1.51
C GLU A 101 -10.42 -7.04 -0.72
N GLY A 102 -9.92 -6.79 0.49
CA GLY A 102 -9.47 -7.85 1.39
C GLY A 102 -8.26 -8.66 0.90
N ALA A 103 -7.68 -8.36 -0.25
CA ALA A 103 -6.52 -9.08 -0.74
C ALA A 103 -5.30 -8.93 0.19
N VAL A 104 -4.42 -9.92 0.14
CA VAL A 104 -3.15 -9.94 0.88
C VAL A 104 -2.00 -10.03 -0.11
N ILE A 105 -1.07 -9.10 0.02
CA ILE A 105 0.21 -9.15 -0.69
C ILE A 105 1.28 -9.59 0.31
N ALA A 106 1.88 -10.74 0.08
CA ALA A 106 2.89 -11.28 0.97
C ALA A 106 4.18 -10.44 0.99
N ALA A 107 4.97 -10.61 2.04
CA ALA A 107 6.25 -9.93 2.20
C ALA A 107 7.16 -10.14 0.99
N GLY A 108 7.80 -9.07 0.51
CA GLY A 108 8.74 -9.10 -0.61
C GLY A 108 8.12 -9.39 -1.98
N ALA A 109 6.81 -9.50 -2.11
CA ALA A 109 6.16 -9.75 -3.40
C ALA A 109 6.25 -8.53 -4.33
N ILE A 110 6.38 -8.77 -5.65
CA ILE A 110 6.33 -7.72 -6.68
C ILE A 110 5.06 -7.91 -7.51
N VAL A 111 4.10 -7.01 -7.30
CA VAL A 111 2.79 -7.04 -7.98
C VAL A 111 2.86 -6.28 -9.28
N THR A 112 2.64 -7.00 -10.38
CA THR A 112 2.71 -6.49 -11.75
C THR A 112 1.38 -6.58 -12.51
N LYS A 113 0.37 -7.21 -11.91
CA LYS A 113 -0.98 -7.42 -12.46
C LYS A 113 -2.02 -7.29 -11.35
N ASP A 114 -3.28 -7.11 -11.75
CA ASP A 114 -4.39 -7.02 -10.83
C ASP A 114 -4.51 -8.25 -9.92
N CYS A 115 -4.93 -7.98 -8.69
CA CYS A 115 -5.18 -8.97 -7.66
C CYS A 115 -6.67 -9.05 -7.38
N GLU A 116 -7.24 -10.26 -7.46
CA GLU A 116 -8.65 -10.49 -7.16
C GLU A 116 -8.96 -10.23 -5.68
N PRO A 117 -10.21 -9.84 -5.35
CA PRO A 117 -10.64 -9.71 -3.97
C PRO A 117 -10.34 -10.95 -3.14
N TYR A 118 -9.90 -10.74 -1.90
CA TYR A 118 -9.56 -11.79 -0.92
C TYR A 118 -8.49 -12.80 -1.39
N GLY A 119 -7.83 -12.55 -2.52
CA GLY A 119 -6.70 -13.37 -2.96
C GLY A 119 -5.45 -13.13 -2.12
N VAL A 120 -4.65 -14.17 -1.89
CA VAL A 120 -3.32 -14.08 -1.29
C VAL A 120 -2.28 -14.24 -2.39
N TYR A 121 -1.40 -13.24 -2.53
CA TYR A 121 -0.41 -13.15 -3.61
C TYR A 121 1.00 -13.12 -3.05
N ALA A 122 1.90 -13.91 -3.63
CA ALA A 122 3.30 -14.00 -3.21
C ALA A 122 4.24 -14.18 -4.40
N GLY A 123 5.51 -13.85 -4.21
CA GLY A 123 6.59 -14.09 -5.17
C GLY A 123 6.90 -12.93 -6.10
N ILE A 124 7.84 -13.18 -7.04
CA ILE A 124 8.36 -12.23 -8.03
C ILE A 124 8.36 -12.91 -9.40
N PRO A 125 7.45 -12.53 -10.34
CA PRO A 125 6.27 -11.68 -10.09
C PRO A 125 5.26 -12.37 -9.18
N ALA A 126 4.44 -11.57 -8.47
CA ALA A 126 3.43 -12.07 -7.56
C ALA A 126 2.38 -12.92 -8.28
N LYS A 127 2.07 -14.09 -7.69
CA LYS A 127 1.04 -15.01 -8.16
C LYS A 127 0.10 -15.36 -7.01
N LYS A 128 -1.16 -15.66 -7.33
CA LYS A 128 -2.13 -16.12 -6.34
C LYS A 128 -1.69 -17.46 -5.77
N VAL A 129 -1.53 -17.53 -4.45
CA VAL A 129 -1.10 -18.71 -3.71
C VAL A 129 -2.18 -19.21 -2.72
N GLY A 130 -3.23 -18.43 -2.53
CA GLY A 130 -4.31 -18.79 -1.61
C GLY A 130 -5.48 -17.81 -1.65
N VAL A 131 -6.41 -18.00 -0.74
CA VAL A 131 -7.58 -17.16 -0.53
C VAL A 131 -7.68 -16.82 0.96
N ARG A 132 -7.96 -15.56 1.25
CA ARG A 132 -8.16 -15.06 2.60
C ARG A 132 -9.61 -15.26 3.04
N GLN A 133 -9.82 -15.48 4.34
CA GLN A 133 -11.15 -15.46 4.94
C GLN A 133 -11.85 -14.10 4.70
N GLN A 134 -13.14 -14.13 4.37
CA GLN A 134 -13.89 -12.92 4.00
C GLN A 134 -14.52 -12.18 5.18
N ASN A 135 -14.85 -12.87 6.27
CA ASN A 135 -15.46 -12.26 7.46
C ASN A 135 -14.41 -11.52 8.29
N LEU A 136 -13.95 -10.36 7.79
CA LEU A 136 -12.95 -9.56 8.45
C LEU A 136 -13.61 -8.64 9.48
N ASP A 137 -13.17 -8.74 10.73
CA ASP A 137 -13.63 -7.91 11.84
C ASP A 137 -12.42 -7.35 12.60
N TYR A 138 -11.74 -6.35 11.99
CA TYR A 138 -10.63 -5.66 12.61
C TYR A 138 -10.51 -4.22 12.13
N ASP A 139 -9.82 -3.40 12.91
CA ASP A 139 -9.50 -2.01 12.61
C ASP A 139 -7.97 -1.87 12.61
N CYS A 140 -7.37 -1.54 11.45
CA CYS A 140 -5.92 -1.42 11.30
C CYS A 140 -5.30 -0.38 12.24
N THR A 141 -6.06 0.55 12.76
CA THR A 141 -5.61 1.60 13.69
C THR A 141 -5.86 1.26 15.16
N GLY A 142 -6.57 0.16 15.43
CA GLY A 142 -6.86 -0.31 16.80
C GLY A 142 -5.62 -0.85 17.53
N PHE A 143 -4.57 -1.20 16.80
CA PHE A 143 -3.28 -1.59 17.35
C PHE A 143 -2.39 -0.35 17.53
N ALA A 144 -2.71 0.49 18.52
CA ALA A 144 -1.77 1.53 18.92
C ALA A 144 -0.50 0.84 19.44
N TYR A 145 0.56 0.84 18.66
CA TYR A 145 1.84 0.18 18.91
C TYR A 145 2.45 0.48 20.29
N PHE A 146 1.97 1.52 20.97
CA PHE A 146 2.47 1.93 22.29
C PHE A 146 1.53 1.62 23.47
N HIS A 147 0.27 1.26 23.24
CA HIS A 147 -0.67 0.98 24.33
C HIS A 147 -0.57 -0.42 24.93
N ASN A 148 0.02 -1.38 24.23
CA ASN A 148 0.15 -2.76 24.70
C ASN A 148 1.57 -3.20 25.06
N ILE A 149 2.57 -2.32 24.98
CA ILE A 149 3.90 -2.60 25.55
C ILE A 149 3.82 -2.41 27.05
N ARG A 150 3.22 -3.39 27.75
CA ARG A 150 3.20 -3.45 29.22
C ARG A 150 4.56 -3.80 29.86
N LYS A 151 5.56 -4.18 29.07
CA LYS A 151 6.94 -4.41 29.51
C LYS A 151 7.91 -3.92 28.44
N PRO A 152 8.93 -3.14 28.79
CA PRO A 152 10.00 -2.83 27.87
C PRO A 152 10.77 -4.12 27.55
N TYR A 153 10.79 -4.50 26.28
CA TYR A 153 11.73 -5.51 25.79
C TYR A 153 13.10 -4.87 25.61
N PHE A 154 13.65 -4.36 26.71
CA PHE A 154 15.06 -4.02 26.78
C PHE A 154 15.70 -5.04 27.70
N VAL A 155 16.39 -5.96 27.09
CA VAL A 155 17.42 -6.76 27.74
C VAL A 155 18.76 -6.23 27.28
#